data_544173ed43081fc27ae8e9cb130de0b2
#
_entry.id   544173ed43081fc27ae8e9cb130de0b2
#
_cell.length_a   1.000
_cell.length_b   1.000
_cell.length_c   1.000
_cell.angle_alpha   90.00
_cell.angle_beta   90.00
_cell.angle_gamma   90.00
#
_symmetry.space_group_name_H-M   'P 1'
#
loop_
_entity.id
_entity.type
_entity.pdbx_description
1 polymer ?
#
loop_
_entity_poly.entity_id
_entity_poly.type
_entity_poly.pdbx_seq_one_letter_code
_entity_poly.pdbx_strand_id
1 'polypeptide(L)'
;MTAALFLAQRLSAAVLAVAVTMHLATIIHAARAGMTAADVFSRTRGNVAFLILYGIFVLAVAVHAPIGLRNVLREWTPWRGRGLDIALAAFALLLLALGLRAALAVFLA
;
A
#
# COMPACT_ATOMS: atom_id res chain seq x y z
N MET A 1 -12.69 -4.45 18.14
CA MET A 1 -11.30 -4.35 17.63
C MET A 1 -10.35 -4.31 18.81
N THR A 2 -9.25 -5.06 18.74
CA THR A 2 -8.23 -5.03 19.78
C THR A 2 -7.44 -3.71 19.72
N ALA A 3 -6.78 -3.36 20.85
CA ALA A 3 -5.91 -2.18 20.87
C ALA A 3 -4.79 -2.25 19.82
N ALA A 4 -4.22 -3.44 19.61
CA ALA A 4 -3.17 -3.65 18.61
C ALA A 4 -3.67 -3.36 17.19
N LEU A 5 -4.84 -3.86 16.82
CA LEU A 5 -5.45 -3.60 15.51
C LEU A 5 -5.83 -2.14 15.34
N PHE A 6 -6.33 -1.51 16.39
CA PHE A 6 -6.66 -0.09 16.37
C PHE A 6 -5.42 0.77 16.11
N LEU A 7 -4.32 0.50 16.82
CA LEU A 7 -3.06 1.23 16.61
C LEU A 7 -2.47 0.97 15.23
N ALA A 8 -2.48 -0.29 14.78
CA ALA A 8 -2.01 -0.64 13.43
C ALA A 8 -2.79 0.12 12.36
N GLN A 9 -4.11 0.22 12.51
CA GLN A 9 -4.96 0.94 11.57
C GLN A 9 -4.66 2.43 11.57
N ARG A 10 -4.51 3.05 12.74
CA ARG A 10 -4.21 4.49 12.83
C ARG A 10 -2.82 4.82 12.32
N LEU A 11 -1.81 4.03 12.68
CA LEU A 11 -0.43 4.26 12.23
C LEU A 11 -0.30 4.05 10.72
N SER A 12 -0.88 2.99 10.19
CA SER A 12 -0.88 2.77 8.74
C SER A 12 -1.64 3.86 7.98
N ALA A 13 -2.75 4.35 8.53
CA ALA A 13 -3.48 5.48 7.96
C ALA A 13 -2.63 6.75 7.92
N ALA A 14 -1.89 7.05 8.99
CA ALA A 14 -1.01 8.21 9.03
C ALA A 14 0.12 8.11 7.99
N VAL A 15 0.75 6.95 7.88
CA VAL A 15 1.78 6.68 6.86
C VAL A 15 1.19 6.82 5.46
N LEU A 16 0.01 6.26 5.22
CA LEU A 16 -0.66 6.34 3.92
C LEU A 16 -1.07 7.77 3.57
N ALA A 17 -1.50 8.57 4.54
CA ALA A 17 -1.85 9.98 4.29
C ALA A 17 -0.66 10.74 3.68
N VAL A 18 0.54 10.52 4.20
CA VAL A 18 1.76 11.12 3.67
C VAL A 18 2.15 10.48 2.34
N ALA A 19 2.20 9.15 2.28
CA ALA A 19 2.67 8.43 1.10
C ALA A 19 1.76 8.64 -0.12
N VAL A 20 0.44 8.60 0.07
CA VAL A 20 -0.54 8.84 -1.01
C VAL A 20 -0.45 10.28 -1.51
N THR A 21 -0.31 11.25 -0.61
CA THR A 21 -0.16 12.65 -0.98
C THR A 21 1.11 12.87 -1.81
N MET A 22 2.23 12.32 -1.38
CA MET A 22 3.50 12.40 -2.13
C MET A 22 3.40 11.71 -3.48
N HIS A 23 2.80 10.51 -3.53
CA HIS A 23 2.61 9.76 -4.76
C HIS A 23 1.74 10.52 -5.76
N LEU A 24 0.61 11.06 -5.31
CA LEU A 24 -0.27 11.87 -6.14
C LEU A 24 0.44 13.13 -6.65
N ALA A 25 1.19 13.81 -5.80
CA ALA A 25 1.96 14.99 -6.19
C ALA A 25 2.99 14.66 -7.29
N THR A 26 3.69 13.53 -7.17
CA THR A 26 4.67 13.10 -8.19
C THR A 26 3.99 12.73 -9.50
N ILE A 27 2.82 12.09 -9.46
CA ILE A 27 2.05 11.76 -10.67
C ILE A 27 1.59 13.03 -11.38
N ILE A 28 1.05 14.00 -10.65
CA ILE A 28 0.61 15.28 -11.21
C ILE A 28 1.78 16.02 -11.83
N HIS A 29 2.92 16.07 -11.15
CA HIS A 29 4.14 16.70 -11.67
C HIS A 29 4.59 16.04 -12.97
N ALA A 30 4.68 14.72 -13.00
CA ALA A 30 5.09 13.97 -14.19
C ALA A 30 4.13 14.20 -15.36
N ALA A 31 2.83 14.19 -15.11
CA ALA A 31 1.82 14.43 -16.14
C ALA A 31 1.91 15.83 -16.72
N ARG A 32 2.06 16.85 -15.88
CA ARG A 32 2.20 18.24 -16.32
C ARG A 32 3.50 18.52 -17.05
N ALA A 33 4.58 17.84 -16.67
CA ALA A 33 5.87 17.95 -17.33
C ALA A 33 5.95 17.16 -18.65
N GLY A 34 4.91 16.37 -18.99
CA GLY A 34 4.90 15.55 -20.19
C GLY A 34 5.90 14.41 -20.15
N MET A 35 6.21 13.89 -18.97
CA MET A 35 7.20 12.82 -18.81
C MET A 35 6.70 11.52 -19.42
N THR A 36 7.59 10.85 -20.16
CA THR A 36 7.34 9.50 -20.68
C THR A 36 7.61 8.44 -19.59
N ALA A 37 7.18 7.20 -19.83
CA ALA A 37 7.53 6.08 -18.96
C ALA A 37 9.05 5.92 -18.81
N ALA A 38 9.79 6.09 -19.90
CA ALA A 38 11.26 6.05 -19.89
C ALA A 38 11.85 7.14 -18.97
N ASP A 39 11.30 8.35 -18.99
CA ASP A 39 11.72 9.44 -18.12
C ASP A 39 11.52 9.10 -16.65
N VAL A 40 10.36 8.53 -16.32
CA VAL A 40 10.04 8.10 -14.95
C VAL A 40 10.99 6.99 -14.50
N PHE A 41 11.19 5.97 -15.31
CA PHE A 41 12.07 4.85 -14.98
C PHE A 41 13.54 5.28 -14.86
N SER A 42 13.98 6.28 -15.62
CA SER A 42 15.34 6.80 -15.47
C SER A 42 15.60 7.41 -14.09
N ARG A 43 14.56 7.90 -13.42
CA ARG A 43 14.63 8.49 -12.08
C ARG A 43 14.46 7.45 -10.95
N THR A 44 13.75 6.36 -11.21
CA THR A 44 13.41 5.35 -10.20
C THR A 44 14.31 4.11 -10.27
N ARG A 45 14.89 3.83 -11.44
CA ARG A 45 15.78 2.67 -11.65
C ARG A 45 17.01 2.79 -10.75
N GLY A 46 17.24 1.75 -9.94
CA GLY A 46 18.35 1.68 -9.02
C GLY A 46 18.31 2.71 -7.89
N ASN A 47 17.20 3.43 -7.73
CA ASN A 47 17.06 4.44 -6.69
C ASN A 47 16.55 3.80 -5.40
N VAL A 48 17.44 3.58 -4.44
CA VAL A 48 17.14 2.93 -3.16
C VAL A 48 16.16 3.76 -2.34
N ALA A 49 16.23 5.10 -2.40
CA ALA A 49 15.30 5.96 -1.67
C ALA A 49 13.85 5.73 -2.12
N PHE A 50 13.60 5.65 -3.44
CA PHE A 50 12.29 5.31 -3.98
C PHE A 50 11.86 3.90 -3.62
N LEU A 51 12.78 2.94 -3.65
CA LEU A 51 12.46 1.56 -3.26
C LEU A 51 12.00 1.49 -1.80
N ILE A 52 12.69 2.17 -0.90
CA ILE A 52 12.32 2.22 0.52
C ILE A 52 10.96 2.90 0.69
N LEU A 53 10.74 4.04 0.02
CA LEU A 53 9.48 4.78 0.10
C LEU A 53 8.30 3.93 -0.39
N TYR A 54 8.44 3.30 -1.55
CA TYR A 54 7.38 2.43 -2.08
C TYR A 54 7.22 1.14 -1.26
N GLY A 55 8.29 0.62 -0.70
CA GLY A 55 8.22 -0.52 0.23
C GLY A 55 7.40 -0.19 1.48
N ILE A 56 7.62 0.98 2.08
CA ILE A 56 6.84 1.47 3.21
C ILE A 56 5.37 1.66 2.81
N PHE A 57 5.12 2.23 1.65
CA PHE A 57 3.77 2.39 1.10
C PHE A 57 3.06 1.04 0.99
N VAL A 58 3.71 0.05 0.40
CA VAL A 58 3.16 -1.31 0.23
C VAL A 58 2.85 -1.96 1.58
N LEU A 59 3.77 -1.87 2.54
CA LEU A 59 3.55 -2.41 3.88
C LEU A 59 2.37 -1.73 4.56
N ALA A 60 2.25 -0.43 4.45
CA ALA A 60 1.14 0.33 5.03
C ALA A 60 -0.21 -0.08 4.41
N VAL A 61 -0.27 -0.27 3.10
CA VAL A 61 -1.47 -0.76 2.40
C VAL A 61 -1.82 -2.18 2.85
N ALA A 62 -0.83 -3.06 2.95
CA ALA A 62 -1.02 -4.46 3.34
C ALA A 62 -1.53 -4.61 4.77
N VAL A 63 -1.28 -3.62 5.63
CA VAL A 63 -1.84 -3.55 6.99
C VAL A 63 -3.20 -2.86 6.99
N HIS A 64 -3.28 -1.70 6.37
CA HIS A 64 -4.47 -0.82 6.44
C HIS A 64 -5.69 -1.40 5.73
N ALA A 65 -5.52 -1.91 4.52
CA ALA A 65 -6.65 -2.37 3.71
C ALA A 65 -7.35 -3.62 4.30
N PRO A 66 -6.63 -4.67 4.75
CA PRO A 66 -7.29 -5.82 5.38
C PRO A 66 -8.00 -5.47 6.67
N ILE A 67 -7.42 -4.62 7.53
CA ILE A 67 -8.07 -4.20 8.78
C ILE A 67 -9.32 -3.39 8.48
N GLY A 68 -9.24 -2.45 7.55
CA GLY A 68 -10.38 -1.65 7.11
C GLY A 68 -11.49 -2.51 6.52
N LEU A 69 -11.14 -3.45 5.65
CA LEU A 69 -12.10 -4.39 5.06
C LEU A 69 -12.75 -5.27 6.11
N ARG A 70 -11.97 -5.75 7.10
CA ARG A 70 -12.50 -6.51 8.23
C ARG A 70 -13.57 -5.73 8.98
N ASN A 71 -13.30 -4.47 9.29
CA ASN A 71 -14.25 -3.62 9.99
C ASN A 71 -15.54 -3.43 9.19
N VAL A 72 -15.43 -3.14 7.89
CA VAL A 72 -16.58 -2.98 7.01
C VAL A 72 -17.40 -4.27 6.91
N LEU A 73 -16.74 -5.42 6.71
CA LEU A 73 -17.43 -6.71 6.60
C LEU A 73 -18.14 -7.08 7.90
N ARG A 74 -17.54 -6.77 9.04
CA ARG A 74 -18.15 -7.04 10.34
C ARG A 74 -19.35 -6.14 10.62
N GLU A 75 -19.37 -4.92 10.09
CA GLU A 75 -20.51 -4.00 10.25
C GLU A 75 -21.67 -4.36 9.31
N TRP A 76 -21.37 -4.77 8.09
CA TRP A 76 -22.36 -4.93 7.02
C TRP A 76 -22.79 -6.38 6.78
N THR A 77 -22.05 -7.36 7.31
CA THR A 77 -22.34 -8.78 7.12
C THR A 77 -22.26 -9.53 8.44
N PRO A 78 -22.91 -10.72 8.53
CA PRO A 78 -22.76 -11.59 9.70
C PRO A 78 -21.44 -12.38 9.71
N TRP A 79 -20.59 -12.21 8.71
CA TRP A 79 -19.36 -12.99 8.58
C TRP A 79 -18.39 -12.71 9.73
N ARG A 80 -18.06 -13.77 10.45
CA ARG A 80 -17.20 -13.75 11.66
C ARG A 80 -16.32 -14.98 11.69
N GLY A 81 -15.30 -14.94 12.53
CA GLY A 81 -14.53 -16.10 12.90
C GLY A 81 -13.34 -16.38 12.00
N ARG A 82 -12.90 -17.63 12.05
CA ARG A 82 -11.65 -18.07 11.41
C ARG A 82 -11.66 -17.91 9.88
N GLY A 83 -12.79 -18.17 9.24
CA GLY A 83 -12.92 -18.01 7.79
C GLY A 83 -12.66 -16.57 7.35
N LEU A 84 -13.19 -15.59 8.07
CA LEU A 84 -12.93 -14.18 7.84
C LEU A 84 -11.45 -13.85 8.04
N ASP A 85 -10.86 -14.31 9.14
CA ASP A 85 -9.47 -14.03 9.47
C ASP A 85 -8.52 -14.61 8.40
N ILE A 86 -8.78 -15.83 7.94
CA ILE A 86 -8.00 -16.48 6.87
C ILE A 86 -8.13 -15.70 5.55
N ALA A 87 -9.34 -15.31 5.18
CA ALA A 87 -9.58 -14.55 3.96
C ALA A 87 -8.84 -13.21 3.97
N LEU A 88 -8.86 -12.51 5.10
CA LEU A 88 -8.17 -11.23 5.25
C LEU A 88 -6.65 -11.38 5.29
N ALA A 89 -6.14 -12.45 5.91
CA ALA A 89 -4.72 -12.77 5.88
C ALA A 89 -4.26 -13.06 4.44
N ALA A 90 -5.02 -13.82 3.68
CA ALA A 90 -4.75 -14.09 2.27
C ALA A 90 -4.76 -12.79 1.44
N PHE A 91 -5.71 -11.92 1.69
CA PHE A 91 -5.81 -10.61 1.04
C PHE A 91 -4.57 -9.75 1.37
N ALA A 92 -4.14 -9.71 2.63
CA ALA A 92 -2.94 -8.98 3.04
C ALA A 92 -1.69 -9.51 2.33
N LEU A 93 -1.52 -10.83 2.26
CA LEU A 93 -0.39 -11.44 1.56
C LEU A 93 -0.42 -11.16 0.07
N LEU A 94 -1.59 -11.16 -0.55
CA LEU A 94 -1.76 -10.82 -1.96
C LEU A 94 -1.35 -9.37 -2.23
N LEU A 95 -1.81 -8.42 -1.41
CA LEU A 95 -1.43 -7.02 -1.53
C LEU A 95 0.08 -6.83 -1.35
N LEU A 96 0.66 -7.50 -0.37
CA LEU A 96 2.10 -7.44 -0.12
C LEU A 96 2.90 -7.98 -1.31
N ALA A 97 2.53 -9.15 -1.82
CA ALA A 97 3.20 -9.77 -2.95
C ALA A 97 3.11 -8.93 -4.22
N LEU A 98 1.92 -8.45 -4.57
CA LEU A 98 1.72 -7.62 -5.76
C LEU A 98 2.40 -6.26 -5.61
N GLY A 99 2.31 -5.64 -4.44
CA GLY A 99 2.92 -4.35 -4.17
C GLY A 99 4.44 -4.40 -4.19
N LEU A 100 5.05 -5.39 -3.56
CA LEU A 100 6.51 -5.58 -3.59
C LEU A 100 7.00 -5.91 -4.98
N ARG A 101 6.26 -6.73 -5.73
CA ARG A 101 6.58 -7.01 -7.14
C ARG A 101 6.60 -5.73 -7.96
N ALA A 102 5.62 -4.86 -7.78
CA ALA A 102 5.55 -3.58 -8.49
C ALA A 102 6.73 -2.67 -8.11
N ALA A 103 7.04 -2.55 -6.82
CA ALA A 103 8.15 -1.73 -6.35
C ALA A 103 9.50 -2.23 -6.88
N LEU A 104 9.71 -3.54 -6.89
CA LEU A 104 10.93 -4.13 -7.45
C LEU A 104 11.01 -3.97 -8.96
N ALA A 105 9.89 -4.11 -9.67
CA ALA A 105 9.85 -3.93 -11.13
C ALA A 105 10.29 -2.52 -11.53
N VAL A 106 9.84 -1.51 -10.79
CA VAL A 106 10.23 -0.11 -11.02
C VAL A 106 11.70 0.12 -10.70
N PHE A 107 12.20 -0.49 -9.63
CA PHE A 107 13.62 -0.40 -9.24
C PHE A 107 14.55 -1.06 -10.25
N LEU A 108 14.14 -2.19 -10.82
CA LEU A 108 14.93 -2.99 -11.76
C LEU A 108 14.72 -2.60 -13.24
N ALA A 109 13.78 -1.71 -13.50
CA ALA A 109 13.35 -1.35 -14.87
C ALA A 109 14.48 -0.82 -15.77
#